data_bd4801a3fdcfa3b317bdf6411d559247
#
_entry.id   bd4801a3fdcfa3b317bdf6411d559247
#
_cell.length_a   1.000
_cell.length_b   1.000
_cell.length_c   1.000
_cell.angle_alpha   90.00
_cell.angle_beta   90.00
_cell.angle_gamma   90.00
#
_symmetry.space_group_name_H-M   'P 1'
#
loop_
_entity.id
_entity.type
_entity.pdbx_description
1 polymer ?
#
loop_
_entity_poly.entity_id
_entity_poly.type
_entity_poly.pdbx_seq_one_letter_code
_entity_poly.pdbx_strand_id
1 'polypeptide(L)'
;MISNMPNEGLILAVDGPSGTGKSTTCRALAKQLDAKYVDTGAMYRVATLAVLREGIDPADTTAVIAATTDLPLGVSDDPDSTEVLLGGEDVSRVIREDEVTRNVSAVSAIPEVRENLVALQRKLAREAHRAIVEGRDIGTVVLADAPAKAFMTASAEVRAQRRQAQNEKAGIASDYGTVLADVQRRDAADSSRKASPLRPAEDATLVDTSNMSPEDVLEALINVVKESVND
;
A
#
# COMPACT_ATOMS: atom_id res chain seq x y z
N MET A 1 -3.93 10.34 -24.01
CA MET A 1 -4.99 9.35 -23.76
C MET A 1 -4.46 8.00 -24.22
N ILE A 2 -4.48 6.98 -23.37
CA ILE A 2 -4.12 5.63 -23.75
C ILE A 2 -5.32 5.12 -24.55
N SER A 3 -5.22 5.19 -25.88
CA SER A 3 -6.24 4.65 -26.80
C SER A 3 -6.14 3.13 -26.74
N ASN A 4 -7.19 2.44 -26.43
CA ASN A 4 -7.38 0.97 -26.28
C ASN A 4 -7.45 0.44 -24.84
N MET A 5 -7.77 1.28 -23.86
CA MET A 5 -8.10 0.75 -22.52
C MET A 5 -9.50 0.14 -22.53
N PRO A 6 -9.73 -1.00 -21.87
CA PRO A 6 -11.06 -1.55 -21.70
C PRO A 6 -11.95 -0.51 -21.01
N ASN A 7 -13.17 -0.36 -21.49
CA ASN A 7 -14.15 0.55 -20.89
C ASN A 7 -14.59 0.10 -19.51
N GLU A 8 -14.44 -1.18 -19.20
CA GLU A 8 -14.85 -1.80 -17.92
C GLU A 8 -13.82 -2.82 -17.46
N GLY A 9 -13.68 -2.94 -16.15
CA GLY A 9 -13.05 -4.11 -15.54
C GLY A 9 -11.53 -4.08 -15.38
N LEU A 10 -10.85 -2.94 -15.57
CA LEU A 10 -9.41 -2.88 -15.32
C LEU A 10 -9.11 -2.82 -13.83
N ILE A 11 -8.41 -3.82 -13.32
CA ILE A 11 -7.81 -3.80 -12.00
C ILE A 11 -6.30 -3.98 -12.15
N LEU A 12 -5.53 -3.01 -11.64
CA LEU A 12 -4.08 -3.12 -11.52
C LEU A 12 -3.71 -3.33 -10.03
N ALA A 13 -3.12 -4.47 -9.74
CA ALA A 13 -2.52 -4.77 -8.44
C ALA A 13 -1.06 -4.32 -8.40
N VAL A 14 -0.69 -3.45 -7.45
CA VAL A 14 0.67 -2.94 -7.32
C VAL A 14 1.23 -3.27 -5.94
N ASP A 15 2.14 -4.21 -5.88
CA ASP A 15 2.79 -4.65 -4.66
C ASP A 15 4.24 -4.17 -4.57
N GLY A 16 4.82 -4.28 -3.39
CA GLY A 16 6.23 -3.99 -3.16
C GLY A 16 6.52 -3.36 -1.80
N PRO A 17 7.77 -3.31 -1.36
CA PRO A 17 8.16 -2.76 -0.06
C PRO A 17 7.92 -1.25 0.03
N SER A 18 8.02 -0.70 1.24
CA SER A 18 7.85 0.75 1.46
C SER A 18 8.99 1.56 0.81
N GLY A 19 8.68 2.77 0.31
CA GLY A 19 9.69 3.68 -0.25
C GLY A 19 10.06 3.44 -1.72
N THR A 20 9.37 2.53 -2.42
CA THR A 20 9.59 2.29 -3.86
C THR A 20 8.92 3.32 -4.77
N GLY A 21 8.09 4.22 -4.21
CA GLY A 21 7.35 5.22 -4.99
C GLY A 21 5.93 4.81 -5.37
N LYS A 22 5.42 3.65 -4.91
CA LYS A 22 4.08 3.14 -5.26
C LYS A 22 2.99 4.19 -5.18
N SER A 23 2.76 4.78 -4.01
CA SER A 23 1.64 5.70 -3.80
C SER A 23 1.66 6.90 -4.75
N THR A 24 2.82 7.47 -5.00
CA THR A 24 2.99 8.59 -5.94
C THR A 24 2.63 8.17 -7.35
N THR A 25 3.20 7.05 -7.81
CA THR A 25 3.00 6.57 -9.18
C THR A 25 1.58 6.03 -9.40
N CYS A 26 1.04 5.27 -8.42
CA CYS A 26 -0.32 4.73 -8.50
C CYS A 26 -1.38 5.84 -8.57
N ARG A 27 -1.22 6.92 -7.78
CA ARG A 27 -2.11 8.09 -7.87
C ARG A 27 -2.00 8.80 -9.21
N ALA A 28 -0.78 9.02 -9.71
CA ALA A 28 -0.59 9.65 -11.02
C ALA A 28 -1.20 8.80 -12.15
N LEU A 29 -1.02 7.49 -12.08
CA LEU A 29 -1.60 6.57 -13.05
C LEU A 29 -3.13 6.54 -12.95
N ALA A 30 -3.69 6.50 -11.74
CA ALA A 30 -5.14 6.52 -11.53
C ALA A 30 -5.80 7.75 -12.15
N LYS A 31 -5.18 8.94 -12.00
CA LYS A 31 -5.63 10.18 -12.65
C LYS A 31 -5.61 10.09 -14.19
N GLN A 32 -4.54 9.51 -14.76
CA GLN A 32 -4.42 9.36 -16.21
C GLN A 32 -5.44 8.39 -16.82
N LEU A 33 -5.83 7.37 -16.04
CA LEU A 33 -6.73 6.30 -16.47
C LEU A 33 -8.19 6.54 -16.09
N ASP A 34 -8.49 7.65 -15.40
CA ASP A 34 -9.78 7.88 -14.77
C ASP A 34 -10.21 6.68 -13.93
N ALA A 35 -9.29 6.25 -13.05
CA ALA A 35 -9.42 5.08 -12.21
C ALA A 35 -9.52 5.47 -10.73
N LYS A 36 -10.16 4.63 -9.94
CA LYS A 36 -10.13 4.71 -8.48
C LYS A 36 -8.76 4.26 -7.96
N TYR A 37 -8.35 4.82 -6.83
CA TYR A 37 -7.10 4.49 -6.18
C TYR A 37 -7.36 3.98 -4.75
N VAL A 38 -6.82 2.82 -4.42
CA VAL A 38 -7.01 2.19 -3.11
C VAL A 38 -5.66 1.97 -2.43
N ASP A 39 -5.39 2.74 -1.36
CA ASP A 39 -4.23 2.58 -0.48
C ASP A 39 -4.56 1.60 0.65
N THR A 40 -4.27 0.31 0.44
CA THR A 40 -4.52 -0.70 1.49
C THR A 40 -3.61 -0.53 2.70
N GLY A 41 -2.43 0.04 2.51
CA GLY A 41 -1.51 0.35 3.60
C GLY A 41 -2.09 1.38 4.58
N ALA A 42 -2.86 2.35 4.10
CA ALA A 42 -3.56 3.29 4.96
C ALA A 42 -4.59 2.59 5.85
N MET A 43 -5.31 1.59 5.34
CA MET A 43 -6.30 0.83 6.12
C MET A 43 -5.67 0.11 7.31
N TYR A 44 -4.53 -0.59 7.09
CA TYR A 44 -3.79 -1.24 8.18
C TYR A 44 -3.22 -0.23 9.19
N ARG A 45 -2.86 0.95 8.74
CA ARG A 45 -2.41 2.03 9.64
C ARG A 45 -3.55 2.58 10.49
N VAL A 46 -4.77 2.67 9.97
CA VAL A 46 -5.95 3.04 10.76
C VAL A 46 -6.25 1.97 11.82
N ALA A 47 -6.21 0.69 11.45
CA ALA A 47 -6.35 -0.40 12.40
C ALA A 47 -5.29 -0.32 13.52
N THR A 48 -4.05 -0.04 13.15
CA THR A 48 -2.96 0.16 14.12
C THR A 48 -3.21 1.37 15.02
N LEU A 49 -3.66 2.49 14.47
CA LEU A 49 -3.98 3.69 15.24
C LEU A 49 -5.11 3.43 16.26
N ALA A 50 -6.15 2.69 15.86
CA ALA A 50 -7.24 2.31 16.76
C ALA A 50 -6.72 1.51 17.95
N VAL A 51 -5.90 0.49 17.69
CA VAL A 51 -5.23 -0.34 18.72
C VAL A 51 -4.40 0.53 19.70
N LEU A 52 -3.58 1.43 19.17
CA LEU A 52 -2.73 2.30 19.97
C LEU A 52 -3.54 3.32 20.80
N ARG A 53 -4.62 3.88 20.25
CA ARG A 53 -5.50 4.82 20.98
C ARG A 53 -6.22 4.19 22.16
N GLU A 54 -6.51 2.90 22.09
CA GLU A 54 -7.08 2.13 23.20
C GLU A 54 -6.02 1.65 24.20
N GLY A 55 -4.73 1.97 23.99
CA GLY A 55 -3.63 1.56 24.85
C GLY A 55 -3.34 0.05 24.79
N ILE A 56 -3.79 -0.62 23.73
CA ILE A 56 -3.59 -2.06 23.53
C ILE A 56 -2.16 -2.32 23.04
N ASP A 57 -1.49 -3.31 23.64
CA ASP A 57 -0.21 -3.81 23.14
C ASP A 57 -0.42 -4.50 21.78
N PRO A 58 0.25 -4.08 20.69
CA PRO A 58 0.19 -4.74 19.39
C PRO A 58 0.59 -6.23 19.41
N ALA A 59 1.24 -6.70 20.46
CA ALA A 59 1.55 -8.12 20.67
C ALA A 59 0.37 -8.93 21.27
N ASP A 60 -0.61 -8.26 21.88
CA ASP A 60 -1.84 -8.91 22.37
C ASP A 60 -2.82 -9.15 21.21
N THR A 61 -2.62 -10.26 20.52
CA THR A 61 -3.42 -10.64 19.35
C THR A 61 -4.93 -10.64 19.64
N THR A 62 -5.35 -11.11 20.81
CA THR A 62 -6.77 -11.18 21.17
C THR A 62 -7.40 -9.79 21.30
N ALA A 63 -6.73 -8.90 22.02
CA ALA A 63 -7.20 -7.52 22.19
C ALA A 63 -7.17 -6.75 20.85
N VAL A 64 -6.12 -6.95 20.04
CA VAL A 64 -6.01 -6.32 18.69
C VAL A 64 -7.16 -6.77 17.78
N ILE A 65 -7.50 -8.07 17.74
CA ILE A 65 -8.63 -8.57 16.95
C ILE A 65 -9.93 -7.91 17.41
N ALA A 66 -10.18 -7.86 18.73
CA ALA A 66 -11.40 -7.24 19.27
C ALA A 66 -11.52 -5.76 18.87
N ALA A 67 -10.44 -4.99 18.97
CA ALA A 67 -10.41 -3.57 18.62
C ALA A 67 -10.55 -3.28 17.12
N THR A 68 -10.33 -4.27 16.26
CA THR A 68 -10.32 -4.09 14.79
C THR A 68 -11.45 -4.80 14.06
N THR A 69 -12.34 -5.52 14.76
CA THR A 69 -13.42 -6.31 14.14
C THR A 69 -14.45 -5.41 13.45
N ASP A 70 -14.93 -4.37 14.10
CA ASP A 70 -15.94 -3.43 13.57
C ASP A 70 -15.35 -2.03 13.39
N LEU A 71 -14.16 -1.96 12.78
CA LEU A 71 -13.43 -0.72 12.64
C LEU A 71 -14.22 0.29 11.78
N PRO A 72 -14.61 1.46 12.33
CA PRO A 72 -15.33 2.49 11.58
C PRO A 72 -14.39 3.26 10.64
N LEU A 73 -13.86 2.53 9.66
CA LEU A 73 -12.87 2.98 8.69
C LEU A 73 -13.53 3.60 7.47
N GLY A 74 -13.14 4.84 7.13
CA GLY A 74 -13.43 5.48 5.85
C GLY A 74 -12.14 5.73 5.07
N VAL A 75 -12.12 5.36 3.79
CA VAL A 75 -11.03 5.69 2.87
C VAL A 75 -11.59 6.28 1.61
N SER A 76 -10.98 7.36 1.13
CA SER A 76 -11.28 7.89 -0.19
C SER A 76 -10.64 7.02 -1.26
N ASP A 77 -11.37 6.74 -2.32
CA ASP A 77 -10.87 6.10 -3.55
C ASP A 77 -10.55 7.11 -4.66
N ASP A 78 -10.70 8.40 -4.39
CA ASP A 78 -10.31 9.49 -5.25
C ASP A 78 -8.78 9.64 -5.27
N PRO A 79 -8.10 9.55 -6.43
CA PRO A 79 -6.66 9.71 -6.51
C PRO A 79 -6.16 11.13 -6.12
N ASP A 80 -7.04 12.13 -6.10
CA ASP A 80 -6.71 13.47 -5.62
C ASP A 80 -6.85 13.63 -4.10
N SER A 81 -7.59 12.74 -3.46
CA SER A 81 -7.78 12.75 -2.00
C SER A 81 -6.75 11.89 -1.28
N THR A 82 -6.33 12.35 -0.11
CA THR A 82 -5.55 11.55 0.84
C THR A 82 -6.34 11.27 2.12
N GLU A 83 -7.63 11.59 2.10
CA GLU A 83 -8.49 11.49 3.28
C GLU A 83 -8.67 10.05 3.73
N VAL A 84 -8.45 9.86 5.03
CA VAL A 84 -8.63 8.58 5.72
C VAL A 84 -9.30 8.88 7.06
N LEU A 85 -10.43 8.22 7.32
CA LEU A 85 -11.26 8.49 8.49
C LEU A 85 -11.25 7.30 9.45
N LEU A 86 -11.25 7.61 10.75
CA LEU A 86 -11.54 6.68 11.83
C LEU A 86 -12.69 7.25 12.66
N GLY A 87 -13.86 6.60 12.61
CA GLY A 87 -15.04 7.11 13.31
C GLY A 87 -15.51 8.50 12.86
N GLY A 88 -15.23 8.89 11.61
CA GLY A 88 -15.53 10.22 11.07
C GLY A 88 -14.46 11.28 11.33
N GLU A 89 -13.43 10.97 12.11
CA GLU A 89 -12.26 11.85 12.31
C GLU A 89 -11.24 11.66 11.18
N ASP A 90 -10.74 12.75 10.58
CA ASP A 90 -9.62 12.68 9.62
C ASP A 90 -8.32 12.36 10.35
N VAL A 91 -7.81 11.16 10.10
CA VAL A 91 -6.57 10.65 10.67
C VAL A 91 -5.43 10.54 9.66
N SER A 92 -5.59 11.13 8.48
CA SER A 92 -4.66 11.01 7.33
C SER A 92 -3.21 11.34 7.69
N ARG A 93 -3.00 12.29 8.60
CA ARG A 93 -1.67 12.67 9.08
C ARG A 93 -1.19 11.73 10.18
N VAL A 94 -2.02 11.48 11.18
CA VAL A 94 -1.66 10.72 12.39
C VAL A 94 -1.25 9.29 12.06
N ILE A 95 -1.93 8.64 11.10
CA ILE A 95 -1.57 7.27 10.67
C ILE A 95 -0.18 7.16 10.03
N ARG A 96 0.50 8.27 9.74
CA ARG A 96 1.84 8.31 9.15
C ARG A 96 2.94 8.61 10.16
N GLU A 97 2.58 8.91 11.40
CA GLU A 97 3.50 9.18 12.49
C GLU A 97 4.30 7.92 12.88
N ASP A 98 5.42 8.15 13.59
CA ASP A 98 6.40 7.09 13.88
C ASP A 98 5.82 5.94 14.70
N GLU A 99 4.96 6.23 15.66
CA GLU A 99 4.37 5.21 16.52
C GLU A 99 3.53 4.22 15.71
N VAL A 100 2.63 4.71 14.86
CA VAL A 100 1.86 3.87 13.93
C VAL A 100 2.78 3.13 12.96
N THR A 101 3.80 3.82 12.44
CA THR A 101 4.75 3.25 11.48
C THR A 101 5.56 2.09 12.07
N ARG A 102 5.92 2.14 13.34
CA ARG A 102 6.65 1.05 14.02
C ARG A 102 5.79 -0.17 14.29
N ASN A 103 4.50 0.01 14.54
CA ASN A 103 3.59 -1.05 14.97
C ASN A 103 2.76 -1.67 13.84
N VAL A 104 2.63 -1.02 12.68
CA VAL A 104 1.75 -1.48 11.59
C VAL A 104 2.12 -2.88 11.06
N SER A 105 3.39 -3.27 11.07
CA SER A 105 3.79 -4.59 10.61
C SER A 105 3.32 -5.70 11.56
N ALA A 106 3.29 -5.45 12.88
CA ALA A 106 2.76 -6.39 13.86
C ALA A 106 1.24 -6.58 13.71
N VAL A 107 0.48 -5.49 13.70
CA VAL A 107 -0.98 -5.53 13.55
C VAL A 107 -1.38 -6.15 12.21
N SER A 108 -0.73 -5.78 11.10
CA SER A 108 -1.04 -6.31 9.76
C SER A 108 -0.61 -7.77 9.54
N ALA A 109 0.13 -8.37 10.46
CA ALA A 109 0.48 -9.79 10.40
C ALA A 109 -0.60 -10.71 10.98
N ILE A 110 -1.58 -10.16 11.73
CA ILE A 110 -2.66 -10.92 12.37
C ILE A 110 -3.69 -11.34 11.31
N PRO A 111 -3.95 -12.65 11.12
CA PRO A 111 -4.84 -13.14 10.06
C PRO A 111 -6.25 -12.55 10.13
N GLU A 112 -6.85 -12.47 11.31
CA GLU A 112 -8.22 -12.00 11.51
C GLU A 112 -8.37 -10.51 11.17
N VAL A 113 -7.37 -9.68 11.51
CA VAL A 113 -7.32 -8.27 11.09
C VAL A 113 -7.28 -8.17 9.56
N ARG A 114 -6.54 -9.08 8.92
CA ARG A 114 -6.46 -9.14 7.47
C ARG A 114 -7.77 -9.54 6.83
N GLU A 115 -8.46 -10.56 7.36
CA GLU A 115 -9.74 -11.04 6.82
C GLU A 115 -10.76 -9.90 6.71
N ASN A 116 -10.90 -9.10 7.77
CA ASN A 116 -11.81 -7.97 7.80
C ASN A 116 -11.44 -6.88 6.76
N LEU A 117 -10.17 -6.51 6.70
CA LEU A 117 -9.72 -5.46 5.79
C LEU A 117 -9.68 -5.92 4.33
N VAL A 118 -9.32 -7.17 4.05
CA VAL A 118 -9.30 -7.75 2.69
C VAL A 118 -10.71 -7.78 2.09
N ALA A 119 -11.74 -8.06 2.88
CA ALA A 119 -13.13 -8.00 2.42
C ALA A 119 -13.49 -6.60 1.91
N LEU A 120 -13.12 -5.55 2.66
CA LEU A 120 -13.34 -4.16 2.26
C LEU A 120 -12.51 -3.79 1.03
N GLN A 121 -11.24 -4.18 0.97
CA GLN A 121 -10.35 -3.91 -0.17
C GLN A 121 -10.90 -4.50 -1.47
N ARG A 122 -11.37 -5.76 -1.42
CA ARG A 122 -12.01 -6.43 -2.56
C ARG A 122 -13.29 -5.74 -2.99
N LYS A 123 -14.11 -5.30 -2.03
CA LYS A 123 -15.34 -4.56 -2.32
C LYS A 123 -15.02 -3.29 -3.09
N LEU A 124 -14.13 -2.44 -2.57
CA LEU A 124 -13.76 -1.17 -3.21
C LEU A 124 -13.20 -1.37 -4.62
N ALA A 125 -12.32 -2.39 -4.80
CA ALA A 125 -11.74 -2.67 -6.10
C ALA A 125 -12.76 -3.15 -7.14
N ARG A 126 -13.73 -3.98 -6.72
CA ARG A 126 -14.72 -4.59 -7.63
C ARG A 126 -15.91 -3.69 -7.94
N GLU A 127 -16.22 -2.73 -7.07
CA GLU A 127 -17.27 -1.72 -7.31
C GLU A 127 -16.80 -0.61 -8.27
N ALA A 128 -15.51 -0.50 -8.52
CA ALA A 128 -14.94 0.48 -9.44
C ALA A 128 -14.90 -0.06 -10.88
N HIS A 129 -15.18 0.80 -11.87
CA HIS A 129 -14.95 0.48 -13.29
C HIS A 129 -13.48 0.20 -13.59
N ARG A 130 -12.61 1.01 -12.97
CA ARG A 130 -11.15 0.88 -13.03
C ARG A 130 -10.59 1.12 -11.64
N ALA A 131 -9.70 0.26 -11.18
CA ALA A 131 -9.08 0.37 -9.87
C ALA A 131 -7.58 0.15 -9.94
N ILE A 132 -6.82 0.99 -9.26
CA ILE A 132 -5.42 0.79 -8.95
C ILE A 132 -5.32 0.55 -7.45
N VAL A 133 -4.91 -0.64 -7.08
CA VAL A 133 -4.85 -1.08 -5.67
C VAL A 133 -3.40 -1.32 -5.30
N GLU A 134 -2.90 -0.58 -4.31
CA GLU A 134 -1.53 -0.76 -3.84
C GLU A 134 -1.46 -1.45 -2.48
N GLY A 135 -0.41 -2.27 -2.31
CA GLY A 135 -0.19 -2.98 -1.05
C GLY A 135 1.12 -3.76 -0.98
N ARG A 136 1.01 -4.98 -0.40
CA ARG A 136 2.10 -5.94 -0.20
C ARG A 136 1.81 -7.32 -0.76
N ASP A 137 0.53 -7.63 -0.88
CA ASP A 137 0.00 -8.95 -1.23
C ASP A 137 -1.28 -8.84 -2.09
N ILE A 138 -1.42 -7.73 -2.81
CA ILE A 138 -2.61 -7.49 -3.63
C ILE A 138 -2.69 -8.53 -4.74
N GLY A 139 -1.64 -8.70 -5.53
CA GLY A 139 -1.59 -9.65 -6.63
C GLY A 139 -1.45 -11.11 -6.20
N THR A 140 -1.07 -11.38 -4.94
CA THR A 140 -0.91 -12.76 -4.45
C THR A 140 -2.10 -13.27 -3.64
N VAL A 141 -2.84 -12.39 -2.94
CA VAL A 141 -3.89 -12.77 -1.98
C VAL A 141 -5.17 -11.97 -2.18
N VAL A 142 -5.10 -10.64 -2.19
CA VAL A 142 -6.29 -9.78 -2.17
C VAL A 142 -7.06 -9.88 -3.48
N LEU A 143 -6.36 -9.70 -4.59
CA LEU A 143 -6.87 -9.70 -5.96
C LEU A 143 -5.97 -10.59 -6.83
N ALA A 144 -5.87 -11.87 -6.44
CA ALA A 144 -5.04 -12.85 -7.15
C ALA A 144 -5.50 -13.08 -8.60
N ASP A 145 -6.73 -12.69 -8.90
CA ASP A 145 -7.37 -12.72 -10.21
C ASP A 145 -7.26 -11.39 -10.98
N ALA A 146 -6.51 -10.40 -10.47
CA ALA A 146 -6.33 -9.13 -11.17
C ALA A 146 -5.65 -9.33 -12.52
N PRO A 147 -6.17 -8.73 -13.61
CA PRO A 147 -5.63 -8.91 -14.96
C PRO A 147 -4.25 -8.25 -15.15
N ALA A 148 -3.94 -7.21 -14.38
CA ALA A 148 -2.67 -6.52 -14.41
C ALA A 148 -2.01 -6.55 -13.03
N LYS A 149 -0.73 -6.97 -12.95
CA LYS A 149 0.02 -7.05 -11.69
C LYS A 149 1.42 -6.51 -11.88
N ALA A 150 1.81 -5.61 -10.96
CA ALA A 150 3.16 -5.09 -10.88
C ALA A 150 3.75 -5.31 -9.49
N PHE A 151 5.01 -5.67 -9.42
CA PHE A 151 5.78 -5.68 -8.19
C PHE A 151 6.90 -4.66 -8.29
N MET A 152 6.74 -3.54 -7.57
CA MET A 152 7.73 -2.48 -7.53
C MET A 152 8.77 -2.75 -6.47
N THR A 153 10.04 -2.69 -6.83
CA THR A 153 11.18 -2.82 -5.93
C THR A 153 12.13 -1.64 -6.04
N ALA A 154 13.02 -1.51 -5.09
CA ALA A 154 14.21 -0.66 -5.11
C ALA A 154 15.14 -1.14 -4.00
N SER A 155 16.46 -0.86 -4.11
CA SER A 155 17.41 -1.20 -3.05
C SER A 155 17.04 -0.54 -1.72
N ALA A 156 17.40 -1.17 -0.61
CA ALA A 156 17.10 -0.63 0.73
C ALA A 156 17.73 0.76 0.92
N GLU A 157 18.92 0.96 0.36
CA GLU A 157 19.67 2.21 0.41
C GLU A 157 18.93 3.35 -0.31
N VAL A 158 18.45 3.10 -1.53
CA VAL A 158 17.68 4.09 -2.30
C VAL A 158 16.38 4.45 -1.59
N ARG A 159 15.68 3.46 -1.02
CA ARG A 159 14.45 3.69 -0.26
C ARG A 159 14.70 4.46 1.03
N ALA A 160 15.82 4.19 1.71
CA ALA A 160 16.24 4.95 2.89
C ALA A 160 16.57 6.40 2.55
N GLN A 161 17.29 6.65 1.45
CA GLN A 161 17.57 8.01 0.96
C GLN A 161 16.28 8.78 0.63
N ARG A 162 15.35 8.15 -0.09
CA ARG A 162 14.04 8.74 -0.40
C ARG A 162 13.26 9.07 0.86
N ARG A 163 13.27 8.19 1.86
CA ARG A 163 12.59 8.41 3.14
C ARG A 163 13.23 9.52 3.95
N GLN A 164 14.57 9.58 4.00
CA GLN A 164 15.28 10.67 4.66
C GLN A 164 14.94 12.01 4.04
N ALA A 165 14.99 12.12 2.71
CA ALA A 165 14.62 13.34 1.99
C ALA A 165 13.16 13.77 2.24
N GLN A 166 12.22 12.80 2.41
CA GLN A 166 10.84 13.10 2.81
C GLN A 166 10.75 13.65 4.23
N ASN A 167 11.48 13.06 5.18
CA ASN A 167 11.54 13.51 6.55
C ASN A 167 12.10 14.93 6.66
N GLU A 168 13.21 15.21 5.96
CA GLU A 168 13.82 16.55 5.92
C GLU A 168 12.86 17.62 5.38
N LYS A 169 12.13 17.30 4.29
CA LYS A 169 11.08 18.20 3.75
C LYS A 169 9.93 18.45 4.74
N ALA A 170 9.64 17.46 5.59
CA ALA A 170 8.62 17.57 6.62
C ALA A 170 9.15 18.22 7.92
N GLY A 171 10.43 18.65 7.97
CA GLY A 171 11.06 19.21 9.17
C GLY A 171 11.34 18.17 10.26
N ILE A 172 11.35 16.88 9.93
CA ILE A 172 11.62 15.79 10.87
C ILE A 172 13.10 15.43 10.79
N ALA A 173 13.82 15.61 11.91
CA ALA A 173 15.21 15.19 11.99
C ALA A 173 15.29 13.65 11.85
N SER A 174 16.14 13.17 10.95
CA SER A 174 16.34 11.74 10.73
C SER A 174 17.79 11.44 10.38
N ASP A 175 18.31 10.38 11.01
CA ASP A 175 19.62 9.84 10.69
C ASP A 175 19.48 8.73 9.63
N TYR A 176 20.32 8.78 8.60
CA TYR A 176 20.28 7.81 7.50
C TYR A 176 20.44 6.36 7.98
N GLY A 177 21.36 6.11 8.91
CA GLY A 177 21.60 4.75 9.44
C GLY A 177 20.37 4.19 10.14
N THR A 178 19.69 5.01 10.93
CA THR A 178 18.43 4.67 11.59
C THR A 178 17.33 4.39 10.57
N VAL A 179 17.18 5.24 9.57
CA VAL A 179 16.18 5.07 8.51
C VAL A 179 16.44 3.79 7.71
N LEU A 180 17.69 3.50 7.37
CA LEU A 180 18.07 2.27 6.64
C LEU A 180 17.77 1.02 7.47
N ALA A 181 18.13 1.02 8.75
CA ALA A 181 17.83 -0.09 9.66
C ALA A 181 16.32 -0.34 9.79
N ASP A 182 15.51 0.73 9.87
CA ASP A 182 14.04 0.62 9.89
C ASP A 182 13.46 0.06 8.59
N VAL A 183 13.99 0.47 7.43
CA VAL A 183 13.59 -0.07 6.13
C VAL A 183 13.87 -1.57 6.08
N GLN A 184 15.09 -1.99 6.42
CA GLN A 184 15.49 -3.40 6.42
C GLN A 184 14.68 -4.25 7.40
N ARG A 185 14.43 -3.74 8.62
CA ARG A 185 13.60 -4.40 9.63
C ARG A 185 12.17 -4.64 9.12
N ARG A 186 11.57 -3.64 8.47
CA ARG A 186 10.22 -3.76 7.91
C ARG A 186 10.17 -4.74 6.76
N ASP A 187 11.16 -4.73 5.88
CA ASP A 187 11.23 -5.69 4.77
C ASP A 187 11.33 -7.13 5.29
N ALA A 188 12.16 -7.35 6.29
CA ALA A 188 12.28 -8.65 6.93
C ALA A 188 10.95 -9.08 7.56
N ALA A 189 10.27 -8.18 8.29
CA ALA A 189 8.98 -8.45 8.90
C ALA A 189 7.90 -8.74 7.84
N ASP A 190 7.80 -7.93 6.78
CA ASP A 190 6.79 -8.08 5.73
C ASP A 190 7.02 -9.37 4.92
N SER A 191 8.28 -9.75 4.64
CA SER A 191 8.62 -10.94 3.84
C SER A 191 8.55 -12.26 4.63
N SER A 192 8.77 -12.21 5.96
CA SER A 192 8.75 -13.41 6.81
C SER A 192 7.39 -13.77 7.38
N ARG A 193 6.33 -13.03 7.06
CA ARG A 193 4.96 -13.33 7.52
C ARG A 193 4.54 -14.73 7.12
N LYS A 194 3.90 -15.45 8.04
CA LYS A 194 3.28 -16.75 7.73
C LYS A 194 2.06 -16.59 6.81
N ALA A 195 1.27 -15.53 7.07
CA ALA A 195 0.13 -15.16 6.23
C ALA A 195 0.49 -13.99 5.35
N SER A 196 0.24 -14.09 4.05
CA SER A 196 0.43 -13.01 3.08
C SER A 196 1.85 -12.38 3.09
N PRO A 197 2.92 -13.16 2.90
CA PRO A 197 4.27 -12.62 2.85
C PRO A 197 4.43 -11.66 1.66
N LEU A 198 5.24 -10.63 1.84
CA LEU A 198 5.62 -9.74 0.76
C LEU A 198 6.48 -10.51 -0.27
N ARG A 199 5.91 -10.80 -1.40
CA ARG A 199 6.57 -11.43 -2.55
C ARG A 199 5.85 -11.09 -3.85
N PRO A 200 6.52 -11.10 -5.00
CA PRO A 200 5.84 -10.94 -6.28
C PRO A 200 4.87 -12.10 -6.53
N ALA A 201 3.75 -11.83 -7.20
CA ALA A 201 2.93 -12.86 -7.82
C ALA A 201 3.70 -13.45 -9.03
N GLU A 202 3.41 -14.70 -9.38
CA GLU A 202 4.14 -15.40 -10.46
C GLU A 202 3.97 -14.71 -11.82
N ASP A 203 2.82 -14.07 -12.02
CA ASP A 203 2.42 -13.32 -13.21
C ASP A 203 2.62 -11.81 -13.07
N ALA A 204 3.31 -11.34 -12.03
CA ALA A 204 3.56 -9.91 -11.85
C ALA A 204 4.81 -9.44 -12.61
N THR A 205 4.68 -8.32 -13.31
CA THR A 205 5.83 -7.62 -13.90
C THR A 205 6.67 -6.97 -12.80
N LEU A 206 7.97 -7.27 -12.78
CA LEU A 206 8.92 -6.66 -11.84
C LEU A 206 9.37 -5.28 -12.35
N VAL A 207 9.24 -4.27 -11.50
CA VAL A 207 9.66 -2.89 -11.79
C VAL A 207 10.68 -2.44 -10.74
N ASP A 208 11.96 -2.49 -11.08
CA ASP A 208 13.03 -1.96 -10.21
C ASP A 208 13.18 -0.46 -10.39
N THR A 209 12.72 0.29 -9.41
CA THR A 209 12.70 1.76 -9.44
C THR A 209 13.98 2.39 -8.89
N SER A 210 15.04 1.61 -8.62
CA SER A 210 16.27 2.13 -7.98
C SER A 210 16.90 3.28 -8.74
N ASN A 211 16.92 3.19 -10.09
CA ASN A 211 17.56 4.16 -10.97
C ASN A 211 16.58 4.84 -11.95
N MET A 212 15.27 4.74 -11.68
CA MET A 212 14.23 5.30 -12.54
C MET A 212 13.78 6.68 -12.04
N SER A 213 13.50 7.59 -12.96
CA SER A 213 12.76 8.81 -12.65
C SER A 213 11.29 8.50 -12.34
N PRO A 214 10.54 9.39 -11.68
CA PRO A 214 9.10 9.20 -11.48
C PRO A 214 8.32 8.99 -12.78
N GLU A 215 8.74 9.63 -13.85
CA GLU A 215 8.17 9.54 -15.19
C GLU A 215 8.41 8.15 -15.79
N ASP A 216 9.64 7.61 -15.67
CA ASP A 216 9.96 6.25 -16.16
C ASP A 216 9.17 5.19 -15.40
N VAL A 217 9.00 5.35 -14.08
CA VAL A 217 8.20 4.42 -13.27
C VAL A 217 6.72 4.46 -13.70
N LEU A 218 6.19 5.65 -13.96
CA LEU A 218 4.81 5.80 -14.44
C LEU A 218 4.64 5.14 -15.80
N GLU A 219 5.57 5.33 -16.73
CA GLU A 219 5.55 4.70 -18.05
C GLU A 219 5.63 3.16 -17.94
N ALA A 220 6.46 2.64 -17.04
CA ALA A 220 6.54 1.21 -16.78
C ALA A 220 5.18 0.63 -16.33
N LEU A 221 4.49 1.28 -15.39
CA LEU A 221 3.16 0.83 -14.97
C LEU A 221 2.10 0.95 -16.08
N ILE A 222 2.19 2.00 -16.93
CA ILE A 222 1.34 2.13 -18.11
C ILE A 222 1.53 0.94 -19.05
N ASN A 223 2.77 0.49 -19.23
CA ASN A 223 3.07 -0.65 -20.11
C ASN A 223 2.52 -1.97 -19.52
N VAL A 224 2.63 -2.19 -18.20
CA VAL A 224 1.98 -3.33 -17.53
C VAL A 224 0.49 -3.39 -17.83
N VAL A 225 -0.19 -2.24 -17.75
CA VAL A 225 -1.63 -2.16 -18.06
C VAL A 225 -1.91 -2.44 -19.53
N LYS A 226 -1.07 -1.92 -20.47
CA LYS A 226 -1.26 -2.15 -21.90
C LYS A 226 -1.08 -3.62 -22.29
N GLU A 227 -0.11 -4.29 -21.70
CA GLU A 227 0.17 -5.72 -21.94
C GLU A 227 -1.03 -6.56 -21.49
N SER A 228 -1.60 -6.30 -20.31
CA SER A 228 -2.75 -7.05 -19.80
C SER A 228 -4.05 -6.85 -20.59
N VAL A 229 -4.13 -5.83 -21.44
CA VAL A 229 -5.31 -5.55 -22.27
C VAL A 229 -5.19 -6.19 -23.66
N ASN A 230 -3.97 -6.57 -24.06
CA ASN A 230 -3.71 -7.15 -25.38
C ASN A 230 -3.66 -8.69 -25.36
N ASP A 231 -3.68 -9.29 -24.16
CA ASP A 231 -3.81 -10.74 -23.94
C ASP A 231 -5.30 -11.13 -23.74
#